data_17fd5c0fb0bb45d3765906b22a16dcb7
#
_entry.id   17fd5c0fb0bb45d3765906b22a16dcb7
#
_cell.length_a   1.000
_cell.length_b   1.000
_cell.length_c   1.000
_cell.angle_alpha   90.00
_cell.angle_beta   90.00
_cell.angle_gamma   90.00
#
_symmetry.space_group_name_H-M   'P 1'
#
loop_
_entity.id
_entity.type
_entity.pdbx_description
1 polymer ?
#
loop_
_entity_poly.entity_id
_entity_poly.type
_entity_poly.pdbx_seq_one_letter_code
_entity_poly.pdbx_strand_id
1 'polypeptide(L)'
;MGNLFDYILRALYVAKCICLTQTNFRLLFSGTAGDSLSGHRGSPFTTKDQDNDSYSSNCAVQFKGAWWYTSCHASNLNGLYHHGQHSSYADGVNWSKWKGHYYSAKRAEMKIRPVKF
;
A
#
# COMPACT_ATOMS: atom_id res chain seq x y z
N MET A 1 -2.75 16.38 -21.63
CA MET A 1 -2.02 16.80 -20.42
C MET A 1 -2.35 15.85 -19.28
N GLY A 2 -1.36 15.15 -18.79
CA GLY A 2 -1.54 14.24 -17.65
C GLY A 2 -1.71 14.99 -16.35
N ASN A 3 -2.73 14.65 -15.54
CA ASN A 3 -2.82 15.11 -14.18
C ASN A 3 -1.79 14.36 -13.34
N LEU A 4 -0.86 15.09 -12.73
CA LEU A 4 0.01 14.57 -11.69
C LEU A 4 -0.74 14.52 -10.37
N PHE A 5 -0.70 13.38 -9.71
CA PHE A 5 -1.22 13.23 -8.36
C PHE A 5 -0.07 12.95 -7.41
N ASP A 6 0.08 13.78 -6.39
CA ASP A 6 0.92 13.48 -5.24
C ASP A 6 0.16 12.61 -4.26
N TYR A 7 0.65 11.42 -3.99
CA TYR A 7 0.18 10.59 -2.91
C TYR A 7 1.08 10.76 -1.71
N ILE A 8 0.55 11.30 -0.63
CA ILE A 8 1.28 11.40 0.63
C ILE A 8 0.75 10.31 1.56
N LEU A 9 1.56 9.30 1.78
CA LEU A 9 1.27 8.27 2.76
C LEU A 9 1.88 8.66 4.11
N ARG A 10 1.06 8.82 5.12
CA ARG A 10 1.51 8.92 6.50
C ARG A 10 1.05 7.69 7.27
N ALA A 11 1.94 6.74 7.49
CA ALA A 11 1.79 5.86 8.64
C ALA A 11 2.31 6.62 9.87
N LEU A 12 1.54 6.64 10.96
CA LEU A 12 1.94 7.33 12.18
C LEU A 12 3.33 6.89 12.62
N TYR A 13 4.22 7.82 12.60
CA TYR A 13 5.62 7.80 13.02
C TYR A 13 6.68 7.53 11.94
N VAL A 14 6.39 7.08 10.71
CA VAL A 14 7.52 6.45 10.04
C VAL A 14 7.67 6.61 8.54
N ALA A 15 6.62 6.87 7.77
CA ALA A 15 6.78 6.93 6.32
C ALA A 15 6.03 8.08 5.66
N LYS A 16 6.74 8.83 4.85
CA LYS A 16 6.15 9.77 3.92
C LYS A 16 6.42 9.27 2.50
N CYS A 17 5.37 8.93 1.81
CA CYS A 17 5.45 8.54 0.41
C CYS A 17 4.82 9.63 -0.46
N ILE A 18 5.53 10.09 -1.46
CA ILE A 18 5.03 11.00 -2.48
C ILE A 18 5.01 10.26 -3.80
N CYS A 19 3.84 10.09 -4.37
CA CYS A 19 3.64 9.39 -5.63
C CYS A 19 3.20 10.39 -6.71
N LEU A 20 3.89 10.40 -7.81
CA LEU A 20 3.66 11.33 -8.92
C LEU A 20 3.35 10.56 -10.22
N THR A 21 2.23 10.84 -10.83
CA THR A 21 1.73 10.54 -12.19
C THR A 21 0.92 9.27 -12.45
N GLN A 22 -0.05 9.38 -13.36
CA GLN A 22 -0.95 8.32 -13.82
C GLN A 22 -0.25 7.15 -14.54
N THR A 23 0.90 7.39 -15.16
CA THR A 23 1.60 6.40 -15.98
C THR A 23 2.99 6.05 -15.44
N ASN A 24 3.54 6.88 -14.60
CA ASN A 24 4.86 6.69 -13.98
C ASN A 24 4.80 7.12 -12.52
N PHE A 25 4.38 6.21 -11.65
CA PHE A 25 4.47 6.43 -10.22
C PHE A 25 5.92 6.66 -9.81
N ARG A 26 6.31 7.89 -9.54
CA ARG A 26 7.51 8.18 -8.78
C ARG A 26 7.14 8.17 -7.30
N LEU A 27 7.39 7.06 -6.66
CA LEU A 27 7.34 6.96 -5.22
C LEU A 27 8.60 7.60 -4.65
N LEU A 28 8.47 8.79 -4.09
CA LEU A 28 9.49 9.35 -3.23
C LEU A 28 9.18 8.92 -1.80
N PHE A 29 9.88 7.90 -1.36
CA PHE A 29 9.80 7.43 0.01
C PHE A 29 10.76 8.26 0.88
N SER A 30 10.27 8.82 1.98
CA SER A 30 11.12 9.38 3.02
C SER A 30 10.61 8.96 4.40
N GLY A 31 11.50 8.46 5.24
CA GLY A 31 11.15 8.02 6.59
C GLY A 31 11.98 6.83 7.04
N THR A 32 11.77 6.40 8.27
CA THR A 32 12.53 5.31 8.92
C THR A 32 11.84 3.95 8.86
N ALA A 33 10.61 3.87 8.30
CA ALA A 33 9.84 2.62 8.23
C ALA A 33 10.31 1.63 7.17
N GLY A 34 11.24 2.02 6.33
CA GLY A 34 11.61 1.21 5.17
C GLY A 34 10.56 1.26 4.05
N ASP A 35 10.96 0.90 2.86
CA ASP A 35 10.11 0.97 1.67
C ASP A 35 9.32 -0.34 1.49
N SER A 36 8.03 -0.28 1.75
CA SER A 36 7.09 -1.37 1.49
C SER A 36 6.07 -1.02 0.39
N LEU A 37 6.33 0.02 -0.40
CA LEU A 37 5.40 0.47 -1.44
C LEU A 37 5.98 0.40 -2.86
N SER A 38 7.27 0.64 -3.05
CA SER A 38 7.89 0.66 -4.39
C SER A 38 7.70 -0.64 -5.17
N GLY A 39 7.63 -1.78 -4.48
CA GLY A 39 7.35 -3.08 -5.08
C GLY A 39 5.96 -3.21 -5.70
N HIS A 40 5.04 -2.32 -5.37
CA HIS A 40 3.68 -2.26 -5.93
C HIS A 40 3.56 -1.32 -7.13
N ARG A 41 4.66 -0.68 -7.49
CA ARG A 41 4.69 0.32 -8.57
C ARG A 41 4.30 -0.29 -9.91
N GLY A 42 3.39 0.36 -10.60
CA GLY A 42 2.93 -0.06 -11.92
C GLY A 42 1.95 -1.23 -11.93
N SER A 43 1.65 -1.82 -10.78
CA SER A 43 0.65 -2.88 -10.68
C SER A 43 -0.76 -2.31 -10.77
N PRO A 44 -1.69 -2.98 -11.45
CA PRO A 44 -3.09 -2.58 -11.46
C PRO A 44 -3.72 -2.79 -10.08
N PHE A 45 -4.80 -2.06 -9.80
CA PHE A 45 -5.53 -2.17 -8.54
C PHE A 45 -6.40 -3.42 -8.53
N THR A 46 -6.27 -4.23 -7.49
CA THR A 46 -7.07 -5.46 -7.28
C THR A 46 -8.04 -5.26 -6.13
N THR A 47 -9.27 -5.68 -6.36
CA THR A 47 -10.34 -5.79 -5.37
C THR A 47 -10.83 -7.23 -5.28
N LYS A 48 -11.69 -7.53 -4.29
CA LYS A 48 -12.23 -8.88 -4.10
C LYS A 48 -13.07 -9.37 -5.28
N ASP A 49 -13.71 -8.45 -5.98
CA ASP A 49 -14.57 -8.72 -7.14
C ASP A 49 -13.86 -8.51 -8.48
N GLN A 50 -12.65 -7.94 -8.48
CA GLN A 50 -11.87 -7.71 -9.69
C GLN A 50 -10.39 -8.02 -9.44
N ASP A 51 -9.97 -9.19 -9.85
CA ASP A 51 -8.60 -9.68 -9.73
C ASP A 51 -7.76 -9.20 -10.91
N ASN A 52 -6.78 -8.32 -10.62
CA ASN A 52 -5.83 -7.80 -11.58
C ASN A 52 -4.37 -8.03 -11.13
N ASP A 53 -4.16 -8.80 -10.08
CA ASP A 53 -2.81 -9.06 -9.56
C ASP A 53 -2.06 -10.14 -10.36
N SER A 54 -0.80 -10.37 -10.00
CA SER A 54 0.06 -11.34 -10.67
C SER A 54 0.14 -12.69 -9.94
N TYR A 55 -0.63 -12.85 -8.88
CA TYR A 55 -0.69 -14.10 -8.12
C TYR A 55 -1.72 -15.08 -8.72
N SER A 56 -1.58 -16.36 -8.46
CA SER A 56 -2.48 -17.41 -8.98
C SER A 56 -3.88 -17.39 -8.35
N SER A 57 -4.07 -16.69 -7.24
CA SER A 57 -5.34 -16.46 -6.57
C SER A 57 -5.50 -14.99 -6.27
N ASN A 58 -6.73 -14.53 -5.99
CA ASN A 58 -7.00 -13.13 -5.70
C ASN A 58 -6.41 -12.69 -4.35
N CYS A 59 -5.39 -11.85 -4.38
CA CYS A 59 -4.72 -11.32 -3.17
C CYS A 59 -5.68 -10.51 -2.28
N ALA A 60 -6.65 -9.79 -2.85
CA ALA A 60 -7.61 -9.02 -2.07
C ALA A 60 -8.57 -9.91 -1.28
N VAL A 61 -8.94 -11.05 -1.81
CA VAL A 61 -9.72 -12.08 -1.08
C VAL A 61 -8.86 -12.68 0.03
N GLN A 62 -7.63 -13.05 -0.27
CA GLN A 62 -6.74 -13.72 0.67
C GLN A 62 -6.30 -12.81 1.82
N PHE A 63 -5.92 -11.58 1.52
CA PHE A 63 -5.36 -10.63 2.50
C PHE A 63 -6.33 -9.51 2.91
N LYS A 64 -7.61 -9.63 2.55
CA LYS A 64 -8.74 -8.82 3.07
C LYS A 64 -8.66 -7.32 2.77
N GLY A 65 -7.88 -6.92 1.78
CA GLY A 65 -7.71 -5.52 1.40
C GLY A 65 -8.18 -5.24 -0.03
N ALA A 66 -7.84 -4.06 -0.50
CA ALA A 66 -7.88 -3.65 -1.90
C ALA A 66 -6.65 -2.79 -2.13
N TRP A 67 -5.79 -3.19 -3.06
CA TRP A 67 -4.45 -2.64 -3.17
C TRP A 67 -3.87 -2.86 -4.58
N TRP A 68 -2.75 -2.23 -4.86
CA TRP A 68 -1.96 -2.54 -6.05
C TRP A 68 -1.13 -3.82 -5.82
N TYR A 69 -1.83 -4.92 -5.61
CA TYR A 69 -1.18 -6.19 -5.33
C TYR A 69 -0.32 -6.69 -6.49
N THR A 70 0.77 -7.33 -6.15
CA THR A 70 1.59 -8.15 -7.04
C THR A 70 1.37 -9.63 -6.70
N SER A 71 2.34 -10.31 -6.17
CA SER A 71 2.22 -11.70 -5.70
C SER A 71 2.64 -11.83 -4.21
N CYS A 72 2.04 -11.25 -3.21
CA CYS A 72 0.89 -10.35 -3.20
C CYS A 72 1.31 -8.95 -2.76
N HIS A 73 1.93 -8.77 -1.53
CA HIS A 73 2.21 -7.44 -1.04
C HIS A 73 3.37 -7.35 -0.03
N ALA A 74 4.01 -6.20 -0.01
CA ALA A 74 4.89 -5.73 1.06
C ALA A 74 4.17 -4.73 1.99
N SER A 75 3.11 -4.08 1.50
CA SER A 75 2.20 -3.25 2.30
C SER A 75 0.75 -3.53 1.93
N ASN A 76 -0.16 -3.39 2.89
CA ASN A 76 -1.58 -3.70 2.74
C ASN A 76 -2.43 -2.73 3.58
N LEU A 77 -2.39 -1.44 3.24
CA LEU A 77 -2.96 -0.39 4.10
C LEU A 77 -4.49 -0.37 4.12
N ASN A 78 -5.15 -1.11 3.24
CA ASN A 78 -6.60 -1.33 3.24
C ASN A 78 -7.00 -2.69 3.82
N GLY A 79 -6.09 -3.36 4.52
CA GLY A 79 -6.38 -4.62 5.21
C GLY A 79 -7.23 -4.43 6.47
N LEU A 80 -7.45 -5.52 7.20
CA LEU A 80 -8.25 -5.50 8.42
C LEU A 80 -7.58 -4.67 9.52
N TYR A 81 -8.38 -3.95 10.28
CA TYR A 81 -7.91 -3.14 11.38
C TYR A 81 -7.81 -3.96 12.69
N HIS A 82 -6.65 -4.57 12.91
CA HIS A 82 -6.39 -5.44 14.07
C HIS A 82 -5.89 -4.70 15.33
N HIS A 83 -5.74 -3.39 15.31
CA HIS A 83 -5.27 -2.58 16.45
C HIS A 83 -3.90 -2.99 17.01
N GLY A 84 -2.93 -3.24 16.17
CA GLY A 84 -1.57 -3.62 16.59
C GLY A 84 -1.24 -5.05 16.21
N GLN A 85 -0.57 -5.78 17.11
CA GLN A 85 -0.14 -7.15 16.85
C GLN A 85 -1.34 -8.10 16.69
N HIS A 86 -1.25 -9.02 15.72
CA HIS A 86 -2.27 -10.01 15.43
C HIS A 86 -1.64 -11.34 15.00
N SER A 87 -2.42 -12.41 15.09
CA SER A 87 -1.95 -13.78 14.79
C SER A 87 -2.16 -14.19 13.34
N SER A 88 -3.11 -13.59 12.63
CA SER A 88 -3.34 -13.86 11.21
C SER A 88 -2.23 -13.27 10.34
N TYR A 89 -1.85 -13.96 9.28
CA TYR A 89 -0.73 -13.54 8.44
C TYR A 89 -1.15 -12.52 7.38
N ALA A 90 -0.51 -11.36 7.39
CA ALA A 90 -0.47 -10.38 6.30
C ALA A 90 -1.84 -9.79 5.87
N ASP A 91 -2.89 -9.94 6.69
CA ASP A 91 -4.24 -9.46 6.38
C ASP A 91 -4.65 -8.16 7.09
N GLY A 92 -3.71 -7.54 7.81
CA GLY A 92 -3.92 -6.30 8.52
C GLY A 92 -3.47 -5.07 7.73
N VAL A 93 -3.48 -3.93 8.40
CA VAL A 93 -2.91 -2.67 7.91
C VAL A 93 -1.38 -2.77 8.02
N ASN A 94 -0.78 -3.56 7.15
CA ASN A 94 0.61 -3.97 7.27
C ASN A 94 1.56 -3.07 6.47
N TRP A 95 2.74 -2.89 7.05
CA TRP A 95 3.91 -2.29 6.41
C TRP A 95 5.11 -3.14 6.77
N SER A 96 5.49 -4.09 5.91
CA SER A 96 6.39 -5.19 6.27
C SER A 96 7.79 -4.75 6.68
N LYS A 97 8.33 -3.72 6.06
CA LYS A 97 9.65 -3.18 6.40
C LYS A 97 9.70 -2.50 7.76
N TRP A 98 8.55 -2.11 8.31
CA TRP A 98 8.46 -1.48 9.63
C TRP A 98 8.24 -2.50 10.75
N LYS A 99 7.14 -3.25 10.70
CA LYS A 99 6.75 -4.19 11.76
C LYS A 99 6.32 -5.57 11.26
N GLY A 100 6.66 -5.91 10.02
CA GLY A 100 6.34 -7.22 9.46
C GLY A 100 4.86 -7.38 9.10
N HIS A 101 4.44 -8.63 8.96
CA HIS A 101 3.11 -9.01 8.49
C HIS A 101 2.12 -9.35 9.62
N TYR A 102 2.55 -9.28 10.87
CA TYR A 102 1.74 -9.61 12.06
C TYR A 102 1.43 -8.38 12.92
N TYR A 103 1.64 -7.19 12.37
CA TYR A 103 1.32 -5.94 13.04
C TYR A 103 0.50 -5.03 12.15
N SER A 104 -0.70 -4.68 12.63
CA SER A 104 -1.59 -3.75 11.95
C SER A 104 -1.37 -2.34 12.49
N ALA A 105 -1.02 -1.40 11.63
CA ALA A 105 -0.81 -0.02 12.02
C ALA A 105 -2.09 0.57 12.61
N LYS A 106 -1.97 1.31 13.70
CA LYS A 106 -3.11 1.96 14.36
C LYS A 106 -3.74 3.07 13.53
N ARG A 107 -2.94 3.66 12.65
CA ARG A 107 -3.40 4.65 11.69
C ARG A 107 -2.53 4.61 10.45
N ALA A 108 -3.15 4.66 9.30
CA ALA A 108 -2.50 4.92 8.02
C ALA A 108 -3.26 6.04 7.32
N GLU A 109 -2.55 6.89 6.62
CA GLU A 109 -3.14 8.02 5.90
C GLU A 109 -2.51 8.11 4.52
N MET A 110 -3.35 8.12 3.49
CA MET A 110 -2.94 8.29 2.11
C MET A 110 -3.60 9.55 1.56
N LYS A 111 -2.79 10.50 1.12
CA LYS A 111 -3.28 11.76 0.54
C LYS A 111 -2.91 11.86 -0.92
N ILE A 112 -3.88 12.24 -1.71
CA ILE A 112 -3.72 12.47 -3.15
C ILE A 112 -4.00 13.92 -3.43
N ARG A 113 -3.12 14.57 -4.18
CA ARG A 113 -3.40 15.91 -4.72
C ARG A 113 -2.99 15.97 -6.19
N PRO A 114 -3.76 16.65 -7.03
CA PRO A 114 -3.32 16.92 -8.39
C PRO A 114 -2.13 17.87 -8.37
N VAL A 115 -1.15 17.60 -9.21
CA VAL A 115 -0.02 18.49 -9.46
C VAL A 115 -0.20 19.07 -10.86
N LYS A 116 -0.25 20.38 -10.96
CA LYS A 116 -0.26 21.09 -12.26
C LYS A 116 1.16 21.20 -12.78
N PHE A 117 1.31 20.88 -14.05
CA PHE A 117 2.50 21.24 -14.80
C PHE A 117 2.38 22.64 -15.37
#